data_0037164e0d8f486632c7649b087e2dd2
#
_entry.id   0037164e0d8f486632c7649b087e2dd2
#
_cell.length_a   1.000
_cell.length_b   1.000
_cell.length_c   1.000
_cell.angle_alpha   90.00
_cell.angle_beta   90.00
_cell.angle_gamma   90.00
#
_symmetry.space_group_name_H-M   'P 1'
#
loop_
_entity.id
_entity.type
_entity.pdbx_description
1 polymer ?
#
loop_
_entity_poly.entity_id
_entity_poly.type
_entity_poly.pdbx_seq_one_letter_code
_entity_poly.pdbx_strand_id
1 'polypeptide(L)'
;MEQQTAIHLDNVSYYYKTYDDNGNVGRAIGVEGVSLDLVQGSFVALVGHNGCGKSTLAKLLNGLILPASGTVTVFGNDTKNKEHIFDVRKSVGMVFQNPDNQMVASIVEEDVAFGPENLGVPTEEIRTRVDEALALVDMTEFARR
;
A
#
# COMPACT_ATOMS: atom_id res chain seq x y z
N MET A 1 21.50 14.77 -11.01
CA MET A 1 20.05 14.54 -11.17
C MET A 1 19.46 14.62 -9.77
N GLU A 2 18.54 15.54 -9.51
CA GLU A 2 17.84 15.58 -8.23
C GLU A 2 17.02 14.28 -8.09
N GLN A 3 17.23 13.58 -7.00
CA GLN A 3 16.45 12.37 -6.69
C GLN A 3 15.06 12.81 -6.24
N GLN A 4 14.03 12.40 -6.96
CA GLN A 4 12.65 12.72 -6.64
C GLN A 4 12.20 11.92 -5.39
N THR A 5 11.66 12.61 -4.40
CA THR A 5 10.99 11.96 -3.26
C THR A 5 9.67 11.35 -3.74
N ALA A 6 9.54 10.04 -3.62
CA ALA A 6 8.32 9.33 -3.96
C ALA A 6 7.29 9.41 -2.84
N ILE A 7 7.72 9.21 -1.59
CA ILE A 7 6.85 9.30 -0.42
C ILE A 7 7.53 10.14 0.65
N HIS A 8 6.79 11.10 1.21
CA HIS A 8 7.24 11.96 2.30
C HIS A 8 6.30 11.86 3.48
N LEU A 9 6.85 11.64 4.66
CA LEU A 9 6.16 11.67 5.95
C LEU A 9 6.68 12.84 6.77
N ASP A 10 5.78 13.64 7.32
CA ASP A 10 6.12 14.72 8.23
C ASP A 10 5.37 14.56 9.56
N ASN A 11 6.12 14.23 10.63
CA ASN A 11 5.65 14.09 12.00
C ASN A 11 4.39 13.24 12.15
N VAL A 12 4.38 12.08 11.48
CA VAL A 12 3.21 11.20 11.33
C VAL A 12 2.99 10.37 12.59
N SER A 13 1.76 10.43 13.13
CA SER A 13 1.32 9.55 14.21
C SER A 13 0.00 8.87 13.86
N TYR A 14 -0.15 7.64 14.34
CA TYR A 14 -1.39 6.86 14.23
C TYR A 14 -1.64 6.05 15.49
N TYR A 15 -2.89 6.02 15.95
CA TYR A 15 -3.33 5.33 17.15
C TYR A 15 -4.50 4.41 16.83
N TYR A 16 -4.44 3.17 17.33
CA TYR A 16 -5.56 2.26 17.31
C TYR A 16 -6.47 2.52 18.51
N LYS A 17 -7.79 2.44 18.30
CA LYS A 17 -8.75 2.41 19.41
C LYS A 17 -8.68 1.04 20.07
N THR A 18 -8.60 1.03 21.39
CA THR A 18 -8.67 -0.18 22.22
C THR A 18 -9.86 -0.06 23.14
N TYR A 19 -10.38 -1.19 23.61
CA TYR A 19 -11.46 -1.26 24.56
C TYR A 19 -10.98 -2.14 25.71
N ASP A 20 -11.20 -1.71 26.96
CA ASP A 20 -10.98 -2.55 28.13
C ASP A 20 -12.20 -3.46 28.39
N ASP A 21 -12.08 -4.37 29.38
CA ASP A 21 -13.13 -5.32 29.74
C ASP A 21 -14.43 -4.62 30.25
N ASN A 22 -14.35 -3.35 30.60
CA ASN A 22 -15.48 -2.53 31.04
C ASN A 22 -16.06 -1.67 29.89
N GLY A 23 -15.51 -1.78 28.66
CA GLY A 23 -15.93 -1.03 27.48
C GLY A 23 -15.40 0.40 27.41
N ASN A 24 -14.45 0.79 28.25
CA ASN A 24 -13.82 2.10 28.16
C ASN A 24 -12.87 2.16 26.96
N VAL A 25 -12.89 3.29 26.25
CA VAL A 25 -12.08 3.50 25.06
C VAL A 25 -10.67 3.95 25.46
N GLY A 26 -9.66 3.15 25.10
CA GLY A 26 -8.25 3.49 25.18
C GLY A 26 -7.62 3.74 23.81
N ARG A 27 -6.31 3.99 23.80
CA ARG A 27 -5.51 4.13 22.58
C ARG A 27 -4.23 3.30 22.67
N ALA A 28 -3.92 2.56 21.62
CA ALA A 28 -2.63 1.90 21.44
C ALA A 28 -1.86 2.63 20.33
N ILE A 29 -0.57 2.88 20.56
CA ILE A 29 0.30 3.53 19.58
C ILE A 29 0.55 2.57 18.44
N GLY A 30 0.20 2.99 17.22
CA GLY A 30 0.60 2.31 15.99
C GLY A 30 1.97 2.80 15.51
N VAL A 31 2.09 4.11 15.33
CA VAL A 31 3.35 4.85 15.09
C VAL A 31 3.23 6.23 15.72
N GLU A 32 4.34 6.86 16.08
CA GLU A 32 4.35 8.17 16.72
C GLU A 32 5.53 9.02 16.24
N GLY A 33 5.23 10.23 15.74
CA GLY A 33 6.22 11.24 15.37
C GLY A 33 7.18 10.82 14.23
N VAL A 34 6.74 9.99 13.30
CA VAL A 34 7.60 9.47 12.21
C VAL A 34 7.74 10.51 11.12
N SER A 35 8.99 10.87 10.81
CA SER A 35 9.36 11.68 9.63
C SER A 35 10.36 10.89 8.78
N LEU A 36 10.09 10.76 7.48
CA LEU A 36 10.86 9.91 6.57
C LEU A 36 10.63 10.33 5.11
N ASP A 37 11.70 10.31 4.33
CA ASP A 37 11.68 10.44 2.88
C ASP A 37 12.04 9.12 2.22
N LEU A 38 11.17 8.63 1.31
CA LEU A 38 11.46 7.51 0.43
C LEU A 38 11.69 8.04 -0.98
N VAL A 39 12.91 7.83 -1.47
CA VAL A 39 13.33 8.32 -2.77
C VAL A 39 12.93 7.33 -3.86
N GLN A 40 12.48 7.83 -5.00
CA GLN A 40 12.15 7.02 -6.16
C GLN A 40 13.33 6.15 -6.60
N GLY A 41 13.07 4.87 -6.89
CA GLY A 41 14.09 3.90 -7.31
C GLY A 41 14.94 3.35 -6.16
N SER A 42 14.70 3.76 -4.91
CA SER A 42 15.40 3.20 -3.76
C SER A 42 14.77 1.87 -3.28
N PHE A 43 15.59 1.02 -2.70
CA PHE A 43 15.17 -0.16 -1.94
C PHE A 43 15.38 0.13 -0.44
N VAL A 44 14.32 0.10 0.34
CA VAL A 44 14.35 0.44 1.76
C VAL A 44 13.85 -0.73 2.61
N ALA A 45 14.67 -1.19 3.56
CA ALA A 45 14.29 -2.22 4.51
C ALA A 45 13.80 -1.61 5.82
N LEU A 46 12.57 -1.97 6.25
CA LEU A 46 12.01 -1.58 7.53
C LEU A 46 12.20 -2.71 8.55
N VAL A 47 13.09 -2.51 9.50
CA VAL A 47 13.50 -3.52 10.48
C VAL A 47 13.01 -3.14 11.89
N GLY A 48 12.58 -4.13 12.67
CA GLY A 48 12.14 -3.94 14.04
C GLY A 48 11.42 -5.18 14.58
N HIS A 49 11.23 -5.25 15.90
CA HIS A 49 10.53 -6.35 16.57
C HIS A 49 9.03 -6.41 16.18
N ASN A 50 8.36 -7.52 16.51
CA ASN A 50 6.92 -7.63 16.27
C ASN A 50 6.15 -6.62 17.12
N GLY A 51 5.13 -5.99 16.51
CA GLY A 51 4.31 -4.98 17.17
C GLY A 51 4.90 -3.55 17.19
N CYS A 52 6.11 -3.29 16.63
CA CYS A 52 6.70 -1.95 16.64
C CYS A 52 6.14 -0.97 15.58
N GLY A 53 5.05 -1.31 14.89
CA GLY A 53 4.37 -0.40 13.96
C GLY A 53 4.72 -0.55 12.47
N LYS A 54 5.56 -1.53 12.05
CA LYS A 54 5.95 -1.73 10.64
C LYS A 54 4.75 -1.82 9.69
N SER A 55 3.79 -2.70 10.02
CA SER A 55 2.58 -2.89 9.20
C SER A 55 1.66 -1.66 9.23
N THR A 56 1.64 -0.92 10.34
CA THR A 56 0.91 0.35 10.45
C THR A 56 1.52 1.40 9.53
N LEU A 57 2.86 1.52 9.56
CA LEU A 57 3.58 2.43 8.66
C LEU A 57 3.30 2.08 7.19
N ALA A 58 3.43 0.80 6.80
CA ALA A 58 3.14 0.37 5.43
C ALA A 58 1.72 0.76 4.97
N LYS A 59 0.71 0.60 5.83
CA LYS A 59 -0.68 1.00 5.54
C LYS A 59 -0.87 2.51 5.43
N LEU A 60 -0.09 3.30 6.13
CA LEU A 60 -0.09 4.76 6.01
C LEU A 60 0.49 5.22 4.67
N LEU A 61 1.53 4.52 4.16
CA LEU A 61 2.20 4.87 2.90
C LEU A 61 1.30 4.76 1.67
N ASN A 62 0.31 3.85 1.67
CA ASN A 62 -0.62 3.69 0.55
C ASN A 62 -2.02 4.28 0.82
N GLY A 63 -2.20 5.02 1.93
CA GLY A 63 -3.47 5.61 2.30
C GLY A 63 -4.56 4.60 2.66
N LEU A 64 -4.19 3.35 3.06
CA LEU A 64 -5.14 2.37 3.57
C LEU A 64 -5.69 2.79 4.94
N ILE A 65 -4.82 3.40 5.75
CA ILE A 65 -5.18 4.13 6.97
C ILE A 65 -4.64 5.56 6.86
N LEU A 66 -5.31 6.51 7.49
CA LEU A 66 -4.94 7.92 7.45
C LEU A 66 -4.26 8.33 8.76
N PRO A 67 -3.24 9.19 8.72
CA PRO A 67 -2.55 9.63 9.92
C PRO A 67 -3.49 10.43 10.85
N ALA A 68 -3.39 10.17 12.15
CA ALA A 68 -4.09 10.94 13.19
C ALA A 68 -3.51 12.35 13.32
N SER A 69 -2.18 12.48 13.16
CA SER A 69 -1.47 13.76 13.06
C SER A 69 -0.33 13.64 12.06
N GLY A 70 0.18 14.78 11.62
CA GLY A 70 1.20 14.85 10.56
C GLY A 70 0.62 14.63 9.17
N THR A 71 1.48 14.54 8.18
CA THR A 71 1.12 14.40 6.74
C THR A 71 1.88 13.27 6.10
N VAL A 72 1.20 12.55 5.21
CA VAL A 72 1.82 11.56 4.29
C VAL A 72 1.48 12.00 2.88
N THR A 73 2.51 12.26 2.07
CA THR A 73 2.33 12.57 0.65
C THR A 73 3.00 11.52 -0.22
N VAL A 74 2.34 11.16 -1.31
CA VAL A 74 2.82 10.21 -2.32
C VAL A 74 2.88 10.94 -3.66
N PHE A 75 4.07 11.10 -4.20
CA PHE A 75 4.33 11.94 -5.38
C PHE A 75 3.64 13.30 -5.28
N GLY A 76 3.70 13.93 -4.08
CA GLY A 76 3.08 15.22 -3.79
C GLY A 76 1.59 15.19 -3.44
N ASN A 77 0.90 14.05 -3.56
CA ASN A 77 -0.51 13.90 -3.23
C ASN A 77 -0.70 13.53 -1.76
N ASP A 78 -1.40 14.36 -0.98
CA ASP A 78 -1.71 14.08 0.43
C ASP A 78 -2.73 12.94 0.53
N THR A 79 -2.40 11.92 1.33
CA THR A 79 -3.27 10.76 1.57
C THR A 79 -4.60 11.11 2.24
N LYS A 80 -4.70 12.24 2.95
CA LYS A 80 -5.93 12.74 3.56
C LYS A 80 -6.88 13.40 2.56
N ASN A 81 -6.36 13.84 1.41
CA ASN A 81 -7.19 14.45 0.37
C ASN A 81 -7.97 13.37 -0.38
N LYS A 82 -9.29 13.37 -0.22
CA LYS A 82 -10.20 12.40 -0.86
C LYS A 82 -10.12 12.42 -2.40
N GLU A 83 -9.81 13.56 -2.99
CA GLU A 83 -9.67 13.71 -4.44
C GLU A 83 -8.43 12.99 -4.98
N HIS A 84 -7.37 12.89 -4.16
CA HIS A 84 -6.09 12.29 -4.54
C HIS A 84 -5.92 10.85 -4.08
N ILE A 85 -6.81 10.31 -3.24
CA ILE A 85 -6.63 8.97 -2.66
C ILE A 85 -6.56 7.87 -3.71
N PHE A 86 -7.26 8.04 -4.82
CA PHE A 86 -7.20 7.10 -5.95
C PHE A 86 -5.80 7.10 -6.59
N ASP A 87 -5.22 8.27 -6.84
CA ASP A 87 -3.88 8.42 -7.42
C ASP A 87 -2.81 7.88 -6.47
N VAL A 88 -2.95 8.10 -5.15
CA VAL A 88 -2.09 7.51 -4.12
C VAL A 88 -2.11 5.98 -4.21
N ARG A 89 -3.29 5.37 -4.21
CA ARG A 89 -3.44 3.90 -4.25
C ARG A 89 -2.99 3.29 -5.58
N LYS A 90 -3.16 4.02 -6.67
CA LYS A 90 -2.64 3.64 -7.99
C LYS A 90 -1.10 3.63 -8.01
N SER A 91 -0.46 4.52 -7.27
CA SER A 91 0.99 4.70 -7.23
C SER A 91 1.71 3.78 -6.25
N VAL A 92 1.01 3.24 -5.22
CA VAL A 92 1.60 2.42 -4.17
C VAL A 92 0.88 1.09 -4.06
N GLY A 93 1.43 0.05 -4.70
CA GLY A 93 1.00 -1.33 -4.51
C GLY A 93 1.39 -1.85 -3.12
N MET A 94 0.56 -2.70 -2.54
CA MET A 94 0.81 -3.30 -1.23
C MET A 94 0.64 -4.82 -1.29
N VAL A 95 1.65 -5.54 -0.78
CA VAL A 95 1.58 -6.98 -0.55
C VAL A 95 1.39 -7.21 0.95
N PHE A 96 0.34 -7.93 1.32
CA PHE A 96 0.03 -8.23 2.73
C PHE A 96 0.75 -9.49 3.19
N GLN A 97 0.85 -9.67 4.50
CA GLN A 97 1.54 -10.79 5.14
C GLN A 97 0.88 -12.14 4.84
N ASN A 98 -0.43 -12.19 4.62
CA ASN A 98 -1.15 -13.41 4.25
C ASN A 98 -1.64 -13.29 2.80
N PRO A 99 -0.95 -13.92 1.83
CA PRO A 99 -1.29 -13.83 0.42
C PRO A 99 -2.62 -14.52 0.06
N ASP A 100 -3.02 -15.57 0.78
CA ASP A 100 -4.24 -16.34 0.47
C ASP A 100 -5.51 -15.48 0.56
N ASN A 101 -5.50 -14.48 1.44
CA ASN A 101 -6.63 -13.56 1.61
C ASN A 101 -6.66 -12.44 0.55
N GLN A 102 -5.73 -12.40 -0.38
CA GLN A 102 -5.63 -11.37 -1.41
C GLN A 102 -6.14 -11.85 -2.78
N MET A 103 -6.26 -13.16 -2.98
CA MET A 103 -6.78 -13.73 -4.22
C MET A 103 -8.28 -13.41 -4.34
N VAL A 104 -8.64 -12.79 -5.45
CA VAL A 104 -10.01 -12.35 -5.78
C VAL A 104 -10.65 -13.30 -6.79
N ALA A 105 -9.86 -13.85 -7.71
CA ALA A 105 -10.29 -14.76 -8.72
C ALA A 105 -9.69 -16.17 -8.55
N SER A 106 -10.34 -17.16 -9.14
CA SER A 106 -9.88 -18.56 -9.10
C SER A 106 -8.90 -18.88 -10.23
N ILE A 107 -8.79 -18.02 -11.22
CA ILE A 107 -7.91 -18.15 -12.39
C ILE A 107 -6.82 -17.09 -12.30
N VAL A 108 -5.58 -17.48 -12.50
CA VAL A 108 -4.42 -16.61 -12.29
C VAL A 108 -4.46 -15.36 -13.18
N GLU A 109 -4.78 -15.51 -14.48
CA GLU A 109 -4.85 -14.34 -15.38
C GLU A 109 -5.97 -13.35 -14.99
N GLU A 110 -7.08 -13.85 -14.45
CA GLU A 110 -8.19 -13.01 -13.98
C GLU A 110 -7.82 -12.28 -12.68
N ASP A 111 -7.11 -12.95 -11.77
CA ASP A 111 -6.65 -12.35 -10.51
C ASP A 111 -5.64 -11.23 -10.77
N VAL A 112 -4.70 -11.45 -11.69
CA VAL A 112 -3.73 -10.43 -12.12
C VAL A 112 -4.40 -9.27 -12.86
N ALA A 113 -5.46 -9.54 -13.63
CA ALA A 113 -6.23 -8.52 -14.36
C ALA A 113 -7.06 -7.61 -13.43
N PHE A 114 -7.42 -8.09 -12.23
CA PHE A 114 -8.29 -7.36 -11.28
C PHE A 114 -7.79 -5.94 -10.95
N GLY A 115 -6.48 -5.77 -10.77
CA GLY A 115 -5.88 -4.46 -10.49
C GLY A 115 -6.09 -3.46 -11.64
N PRO A 116 -5.63 -3.76 -12.86
CA PRO A 116 -5.83 -2.89 -14.02
C PRO A 116 -7.30 -2.65 -14.36
N GLU A 117 -8.18 -3.63 -14.18
CA GLU A 117 -9.63 -3.47 -14.41
C GLU A 117 -10.22 -2.41 -13.46
N ASN A 118 -9.89 -2.48 -12.18
CA ASN A 118 -10.33 -1.47 -11.20
C ASN A 118 -9.77 -0.07 -11.47
N LEU A 119 -8.65 0.02 -12.18
CA LEU A 119 -8.07 1.29 -12.62
C LEU A 119 -8.67 1.81 -13.92
N GLY A 120 -9.62 1.09 -14.53
CA GLY A 120 -10.29 1.47 -15.78
C GLY A 120 -9.35 1.39 -17.00
N VAL A 121 -8.36 0.51 -16.98
CA VAL A 121 -7.47 0.28 -18.13
C VAL A 121 -8.24 -0.41 -19.26
N PRO A 122 -8.06 -0.02 -20.54
CA PRO A 122 -8.70 -0.67 -21.66
C PRO A 122 -8.37 -2.17 -21.75
N THR A 123 -9.35 -3.00 -22.12
CA THR A 123 -9.23 -4.48 -22.11
C THR A 123 -8.03 -5.00 -22.89
N GLU A 124 -7.74 -4.40 -24.06
CA GLU A 124 -6.59 -4.80 -24.89
C GLU A 124 -5.25 -4.55 -24.17
N GLU A 125 -5.16 -3.43 -23.45
CA GLU A 125 -3.98 -3.09 -22.66
C GLU A 125 -3.86 -3.97 -21.41
N ILE A 126 -4.98 -4.32 -20.76
CA ILE A 126 -5.01 -5.25 -19.63
C ILE A 126 -4.37 -6.59 -20.02
N ARG A 127 -4.74 -7.15 -21.15
CA ARG A 127 -4.18 -8.43 -21.61
C ARG A 127 -2.66 -8.36 -21.75
N THR A 128 -2.16 -7.31 -22.39
CA THR A 128 -0.71 -7.10 -22.55
C THR A 128 -0.01 -7.01 -21.20
N ARG A 129 -0.56 -6.22 -20.25
CA ARG A 129 -0.01 -6.06 -18.90
C ARG A 129 0.01 -7.36 -18.11
N VAL A 130 -1.05 -8.17 -18.22
CA VAL A 130 -1.16 -9.48 -17.56
C VAL A 130 -0.09 -10.43 -18.10
N ASP A 131 0.04 -10.53 -19.43
CA ASP A 131 1.03 -11.40 -20.07
C ASP A 131 2.47 -10.99 -19.67
N GLU A 132 2.77 -9.69 -19.67
CA GLU A 132 4.06 -9.15 -19.24
C GLU A 132 4.33 -9.42 -17.76
N ALA A 133 3.34 -9.22 -16.88
CA ALA A 133 3.49 -9.45 -15.44
C ALA A 133 3.73 -10.94 -15.14
N LEU A 134 3.01 -11.84 -15.78
CA LEU A 134 3.19 -13.29 -15.63
C LEU A 134 4.56 -13.75 -16.17
N ALA A 135 5.02 -13.17 -17.27
CA ALA A 135 6.34 -13.47 -17.82
C ALA A 135 7.47 -13.02 -16.88
N LEU A 136 7.34 -11.86 -16.22
CA LEU A 136 8.33 -11.35 -15.27
C LEU A 136 8.56 -12.25 -14.06
N VAL A 137 7.59 -13.06 -13.68
CA VAL A 137 7.64 -13.97 -12.53
C VAL A 137 7.65 -15.45 -12.92
N ASP A 138 7.89 -15.76 -14.21
CA ASP A 138 7.91 -17.13 -14.75
C ASP A 138 6.61 -17.93 -14.54
N MET A 139 5.45 -17.25 -14.54
CA MET A 139 4.13 -17.83 -14.26
C MET A 139 3.23 -17.95 -15.50
N THR A 140 3.73 -17.71 -16.70
CA THR A 140 2.94 -17.70 -17.94
C THR A 140 2.18 -19.01 -18.20
N GLU A 141 2.79 -20.17 -17.89
CA GLU A 141 2.15 -21.47 -18.05
C GLU A 141 0.98 -21.73 -17.08
N PHE A 142 0.90 -20.95 -16.00
CA PHE A 142 -0.14 -21.06 -14.98
C PHE A 142 -1.33 -20.11 -15.22
N ALA A 143 -1.28 -19.26 -16.25
CA ALA A 143 -2.28 -18.21 -16.51
C ALA A 143 -3.73 -18.70 -16.41
N ARG A 144 -4.02 -19.90 -16.87
CA ARG A 144 -5.37 -20.50 -16.91
C ARG A 144 -5.65 -21.51 -15.79
N ARG A 145 -4.86 -21.51 -14.76
CA ARG A 145 -5.06 -22.40 -13.60
C ARG A 145 -5.76 -21.70 -12.46
#